data_a102f0c46b93186d907774e379f75c89
#
_entry.id   a102f0c46b93186d907774e379f75c89
#
_cell.length_a   1.000
_cell.length_b   1.000
_cell.length_c   1.000
_cell.angle_alpha   90.00
_cell.angle_beta   90.00
_cell.angle_gamma   90.00
#
_symmetry.space_group_name_H-M   'P 1'
#
loop_
_entity.id
_entity.type
_entity.pdbx_description
1 polymer ?
#
loop_
_entity_poly.entity_id
_entity_poly.type
_entity_poly.pdbx_seq_one_letter_code
_entity_poly.pdbx_strand_id
1 'polypeptide(L)'
;MTRLVVASLGFDEKLVVRSLIGLGLQVDDIILLVYVEPFEEISRAKVLNALKSVVELFKPIVSDVRKLAVSGRSLRDDLVLIAKNLKGVVEEKDVREVVVVLVGGMRILIPLLITSTLLIAARKNVNVSFIFAREDGLYSFTLGPEYLKTPSVGPREAELLKVIHSMEGAQRGRIVEQAVARLGVAQSMVYRMFYSLQKKGLIEVTEKAYVRLTPLGRALVEIL
;
A
#
# COMPACT_ATOMS: atom_id res chain seq x y z
N MET A 1 -3.03 19.40 4.95
CA MET A 1 -3.62 18.08 5.28
C MET A 1 -2.49 17.19 5.76
N THR A 2 -2.51 16.78 7.01
CA THR A 2 -1.39 16.05 7.63
C THR A 2 -1.26 14.65 7.03
N ARG A 3 -0.07 14.35 6.54
CA ARG A 3 0.32 13.03 6.00
C ARG A 3 1.36 12.39 6.93
N LEU A 4 1.19 11.10 7.20
CA LEU A 4 2.16 10.29 7.93
C LEU A 4 2.96 9.45 6.93
N VAL A 5 4.26 9.65 6.90
CA VAL A 5 5.19 8.85 6.11
C VAL A 5 5.91 7.87 7.04
N VAL A 6 5.64 6.58 6.86
CA VAL A 6 6.25 5.51 7.65
C VAL A 6 7.34 4.86 6.82
N ALA A 7 8.58 4.94 7.25
CA ALA A 7 9.70 4.38 6.50
C ALA A 7 10.42 3.28 7.28
N SER A 8 10.64 2.14 6.63
CA SER A 8 11.52 1.09 7.14
C SER A 8 12.99 1.50 6.96
N LEU A 9 13.77 1.48 8.04
CA LEU A 9 15.17 1.87 8.01
C LEU A 9 16.07 0.71 8.42
N GLY A 10 17.18 0.56 7.70
CA GLY A 10 18.24 -0.41 7.99
C GLY A 10 19.59 0.26 8.21
N PHE A 11 20.65 -0.40 7.72
CA PHE A 11 22.02 0.07 7.85
C PHE A 11 22.41 1.15 6.83
N ASP A 12 21.68 1.23 5.70
CA ASP A 12 21.92 2.21 4.63
C ASP A 12 20.66 3.08 4.48
N GLU A 13 20.84 4.36 4.71
CA GLU A 13 19.78 5.36 4.63
C GLU A 13 19.52 5.89 3.21
N LYS A 14 20.43 5.63 2.26
CA LYS A 14 20.40 6.28 0.93
C LYS A 14 19.10 6.05 0.17
N LEU A 15 18.59 4.81 0.18
CA LEU A 15 17.33 4.48 -0.49
C LEU A 15 16.15 5.16 0.19
N VAL A 16 16.14 5.18 1.53
CA VAL A 16 15.08 5.85 2.31
C VAL A 16 15.11 7.35 2.03
N VAL A 17 16.28 7.99 2.11
CA VAL A 17 16.44 9.41 1.82
C VAL A 17 15.97 9.75 0.41
N ARG A 18 16.41 8.99 -0.60
CA ARG A 18 15.97 9.18 -2.00
C ARG A 18 14.44 9.08 -2.14
N SER A 19 13.84 8.07 -1.52
CA SER A 19 12.39 7.88 -1.57
C SER A 19 11.63 8.99 -0.86
N LEU A 20 12.10 9.44 0.29
CA LEU A 20 11.51 10.55 1.04
C LEU A 20 11.59 11.88 0.25
N ILE A 21 12.73 12.16 -0.40
CA ILE A 21 12.88 13.32 -1.29
C ILE A 21 11.90 13.23 -2.47
N GLY A 22 11.80 12.05 -3.10
CA GLY A 22 10.90 11.80 -4.23
C GLY A 22 9.41 11.95 -3.90
N LEU A 23 9.04 11.86 -2.62
CA LEU A 23 7.66 12.07 -2.15
C LEU A 23 7.23 13.55 -2.11
N GLY A 24 8.16 14.49 -2.25
CA GLY A 24 7.83 15.91 -2.15
C GLY A 24 7.22 16.25 -0.79
N LEU A 25 7.96 15.99 0.30
CA LEU A 25 7.52 16.22 1.68
C LEU A 25 7.11 17.68 1.91
N GLN A 26 6.06 17.84 2.70
CA GLN A 26 5.51 19.14 3.09
C GLN A 26 5.81 19.44 4.58
N VAL A 27 5.69 20.71 4.97
CA VAL A 27 5.95 21.15 6.34
C VAL A 27 5.04 20.44 7.36
N ASP A 28 3.80 20.14 6.98
CA ASP A 28 2.83 19.45 7.85
C ASP A 28 3.01 17.93 7.92
N ASP A 29 3.92 17.37 7.13
CA ASP A 29 4.17 15.92 7.13
C ASP A 29 4.85 15.47 8.41
N ILE A 30 4.61 14.22 8.78
CA ILE A 30 5.25 13.52 9.89
C ILE A 30 5.98 12.31 9.33
N ILE A 31 7.21 12.11 9.76
CA ILE A 31 7.98 10.92 9.43
C ILE A 31 8.07 10.01 10.65
N LEU A 32 7.73 8.72 10.48
CA LEU A 32 7.96 7.66 11.45
C LEU A 32 8.99 6.67 10.88
N LEU A 33 10.19 6.71 11.42
CA LEU A 33 11.26 5.76 11.07
C LEU A 33 11.12 4.51 11.93
N VAL A 34 10.86 3.36 11.30
CA VAL A 34 10.75 2.06 11.97
C VAL A 34 11.98 1.23 11.64
N TYR A 35 12.64 0.71 12.66
CA TYR A 35 13.86 -0.08 12.52
C TYR A 35 13.89 -1.24 13.51
N VAL A 36 14.63 -2.30 13.18
CA VAL A 36 14.91 -3.38 14.12
C VAL A 36 16.13 -3.01 14.96
N GLU A 37 16.03 -3.14 16.27
CA GLU A 37 17.15 -2.92 17.17
C GLU A 37 18.18 -4.07 17.04
N PRO A 38 19.40 -3.79 16.53
CA PRO A 38 20.40 -4.83 16.36
C PRO A 38 20.98 -5.32 17.69
N PHE A 39 21.37 -6.60 17.73
CA PHE A 39 22.02 -7.20 18.91
C PHE A 39 23.49 -6.84 19.00
N GLU A 40 24.16 -6.80 17.84
CA GLU A 40 25.57 -6.53 17.74
C GLU A 40 25.85 -5.04 17.82
N GLU A 41 26.86 -4.65 18.56
CA GLU A 41 27.24 -3.26 18.78
C GLU A 41 27.62 -2.54 17.48
N ILE A 42 28.36 -3.20 16.58
CA ILE A 42 28.73 -2.64 15.27
C ILE A 42 27.50 -2.37 14.42
N SER A 43 26.54 -3.30 14.37
CA SER A 43 25.30 -3.16 13.65
C SER A 43 24.41 -2.06 14.26
N ARG A 44 24.42 -1.95 15.59
CA ARG A 44 23.72 -0.89 16.33
C ARG A 44 24.26 0.49 15.97
N ALA A 45 25.59 0.66 15.95
CA ALA A 45 26.23 1.92 15.56
C ALA A 45 25.85 2.33 14.13
N LYS A 46 25.81 1.39 13.17
CA LYS A 46 25.38 1.66 11.79
C LYS A 46 23.93 2.15 11.71
N VAL A 47 23.00 1.47 12.38
CA VAL A 47 21.57 1.88 12.41
C VAL A 47 21.41 3.25 13.06
N LEU A 48 22.09 3.52 14.17
CA LEU A 48 22.03 4.82 14.85
C LEU A 48 22.58 5.95 13.97
N ASN A 49 23.65 5.71 13.22
CA ASN A 49 24.19 6.68 12.27
C ASN A 49 23.20 6.95 11.13
N ALA A 50 22.61 5.90 10.55
CA ALA A 50 21.58 6.05 9.52
C ALA A 50 20.37 6.82 10.04
N LEU A 51 19.89 6.51 11.26
CA LEU A 51 18.81 7.26 11.92
C LEU A 51 19.16 8.73 12.11
N LYS A 52 20.38 9.02 12.57
CA LYS A 52 20.86 10.39 12.79
C LYS A 52 20.86 11.16 11.47
N SER A 53 21.45 10.59 10.41
CA SER A 53 21.50 11.20 9.08
C SER A 53 20.12 11.55 8.55
N VAL A 54 19.15 10.62 8.63
CA VAL A 54 17.76 10.87 8.16
C VAL A 54 17.09 11.95 8.99
N VAL A 55 17.22 11.90 10.32
CA VAL A 55 16.61 12.90 11.22
C VAL A 55 17.18 14.29 10.98
N GLU A 56 18.49 14.43 10.89
CA GLU A 56 19.16 15.73 10.66
C GLU A 56 18.74 16.35 9.32
N LEU A 57 18.56 15.50 8.29
CA LEU A 57 18.16 15.96 6.96
C LEU A 57 16.70 16.43 6.91
N PHE A 58 15.78 15.69 7.54
CA PHE A 58 14.34 15.95 7.37
C PHE A 58 13.71 16.76 8.50
N LYS A 59 14.29 16.82 9.69
CA LYS A 59 13.76 17.61 10.81
C LYS A 59 13.51 19.09 10.47
N PRO A 60 14.32 19.80 9.65
CA PRO A 60 14.00 21.18 9.26
C PRO A 60 12.93 21.28 8.16
N ILE A 61 12.52 20.17 7.54
CA ILE A 61 11.59 20.15 6.38
C ILE A 61 10.16 19.82 6.81
N VAL A 62 9.99 18.91 7.79
CA VAL A 62 8.70 18.38 8.21
C VAL A 62 8.37 18.75 9.64
N SER A 63 7.09 18.62 10.03
CA SER A 63 6.61 19.00 11.37
C SER A 63 7.20 18.14 12.48
N ASP A 64 7.43 16.84 12.23
CA ASP A 64 7.92 15.90 13.24
C ASP A 64 8.64 14.70 12.60
N VAL A 65 9.70 14.22 13.26
CA VAL A 65 10.42 12.99 12.88
C VAL A 65 10.52 12.08 14.10
N ARG A 66 9.73 11.03 14.10
CA ARG A 66 9.66 10.02 15.16
C ARG A 66 10.46 8.77 14.81
N LYS A 67 10.88 8.06 15.85
CA LYS A 67 11.64 6.80 15.74
C LYS A 67 10.91 5.72 16.50
N LEU A 68 10.83 4.53 15.93
CA LEU A 68 10.25 3.36 16.57
C LEU A 68 11.19 2.17 16.39
N ALA A 69 11.77 1.74 17.50
CA ALA A 69 12.54 0.50 17.55
C ALA A 69 11.60 -0.69 17.75
N VAL A 70 11.80 -1.76 17.00
CA VAL A 70 11.16 -3.06 17.21
C VAL A 70 12.21 -4.11 17.50
N SER A 71 11.83 -5.19 18.17
CA SER A 71 12.77 -6.21 18.63
C SER A 71 13.27 -7.12 17.50
N GLY A 72 12.41 -7.38 16.51
CA GLY A 72 12.63 -8.40 15.47
C GLY A 72 12.61 -9.84 15.98
N ARG A 73 12.25 -10.06 17.27
CA ARG A 73 12.23 -11.38 17.92
C ARG A 73 10.83 -11.98 18.02
N SER A 74 9.83 -11.14 18.17
CA SER A 74 8.43 -11.53 18.35
C SER A 74 7.57 -10.79 17.34
N LEU A 75 7.17 -11.49 16.29
CA LEU A 75 6.27 -10.93 15.27
C LEU A 75 5.00 -10.35 15.89
N ARG A 76 4.44 -11.04 16.89
CA ARG A 76 3.22 -10.62 17.60
C ARG A 76 3.42 -9.31 18.35
N ASP A 77 4.48 -9.21 19.15
CA ASP A 77 4.71 -8.06 20.01
C ASP A 77 5.12 -6.85 19.18
N ASP A 78 5.97 -7.04 18.17
CA ASP A 78 6.38 -6.00 17.24
C ASP A 78 5.19 -5.48 16.41
N LEU A 79 4.27 -6.38 15.96
CA LEU A 79 3.04 -5.98 15.27
C LEU A 79 2.15 -5.11 16.16
N VAL A 80 1.94 -5.52 17.43
CA VAL A 80 1.16 -4.76 18.39
C VAL A 80 1.80 -3.41 18.68
N LEU A 81 3.11 -3.36 18.85
CA LEU A 81 3.87 -2.14 19.10
C LEU A 81 3.73 -1.14 17.95
N ILE A 82 3.93 -1.60 16.71
CA ILE A 82 3.80 -0.75 15.51
C ILE A 82 2.35 -0.25 15.39
N ALA A 83 1.37 -1.14 15.49
CA ALA A 83 -0.04 -0.76 15.37
C ALA A 83 -0.48 0.27 16.42
N LYS A 84 -0.03 0.14 17.69
CA LYS A 84 -0.29 1.12 18.75
C LYS A 84 0.33 2.48 18.44
N ASN A 85 1.59 2.50 17.98
CA ASN A 85 2.27 3.75 17.62
C ASN A 85 1.59 4.45 16.44
N LEU A 86 1.29 3.70 15.36
CA LEU A 86 0.57 4.24 14.20
C LEU A 86 -0.78 4.83 14.61
N LYS A 87 -1.56 4.09 15.42
CA LYS A 87 -2.84 4.58 15.95
C LYS A 87 -2.64 5.89 16.71
N GLY A 88 -1.67 5.95 17.61
CA GLY A 88 -1.39 7.14 18.41
C GLY A 88 -1.09 8.36 17.54
N VAL A 89 -0.21 8.21 16.54
CA VAL A 89 0.14 9.32 15.63
C VAL A 89 -1.06 9.75 14.78
N VAL A 90 -1.82 8.79 14.25
CA VAL A 90 -3.01 9.08 13.41
C VAL A 90 -4.06 9.85 14.20
N GLU A 91 -4.31 9.49 15.47
CA GLU A 91 -5.29 10.16 16.32
C GLU A 91 -4.80 11.53 16.83
N GLU A 92 -3.54 11.62 17.25
CA GLU A 92 -2.95 12.86 17.78
C GLU A 92 -2.91 13.99 16.73
N LYS A 93 -2.63 13.65 15.49
CA LYS A 93 -2.36 14.62 14.41
C LYS A 93 -3.44 14.71 13.33
N ASP A 94 -4.59 14.06 13.52
CA ASP A 94 -5.69 13.96 12.53
C ASP A 94 -5.18 13.59 11.12
N VAL A 95 -4.36 12.54 11.06
CA VAL A 95 -3.76 12.07 9.80
C VAL A 95 -4.83 11.50 8.89
N ARG A 96 -4.81 11.92 7.61
CA ARG A 96 -5.76 11.45 6.58
C ARG A 96 -5.11 10.55 5.55
N GLU A 97 -3.81 10.61 5.43
CA GLU A 97 -3.03 9.82 4.49
C GLU A 97 -1.82 9.20 5.18
N VAL A 98 -1.59 7.93 4.93
CA VAL A 98 -0.39 7.20 5.38
C VAL A 98 0.34 6.65 4.16
N VAL A 99 1.58 7.05 3.98
CA VAL A 99 2.47 6.54 2.93
C VAL A 99 3.53 5.66 3.59
N VAL A 100 3.59 4.39 3.21
CA VAL A 100 4.56 3.43 3.76
C VAL A 100 5.70 3.21 2.78
N VAL A 101 6.91 3.59 3.16
CA VAL A 101 8.12 3.49 2.35
C VAL A 101 8.89 2.22 2.75
N LEU A 102 8.83 1.20 1.90
CA LEU A 102 9.38 -0.14 2.13
C LEU A 102 10.62 -0.36 1.26
N VAL A 103 11.65 0.42 1.49
CA VAL A 103 12.85 0.46 0.63
C VAL A 103 14.14 0.11 1.36
N GLY A 104 14.11 -0.04 2.66
CA GLY A 104 15.27 -0.36 3.49
C GLY A 104 14.89 -1.17 4.72
N GLY A 105 15.87 -1.51 5.54
CA GLY A 105 15.67 -2.23 6.78
C GLY A 105 15.62 -3.75 6.64
N MET A 106 15.41 -4.41 7.77
CA MET A 106 15.29 -5.86 7.79
C MET A 106 13.98 -6.31 7.13
N ARG A 107 14.02 -7.37 6.34
CA ARG A 107 12.86 -7.91 5.60
C ARG A 107 11.63 -8.19 6.48
N ILE A 108 11.84 -8.47 7.77
CA ILE A 108 10.74 -8.67 8.73
C ILE A 108 9.87 -7.42 8.92
N LEU A 109 10.40 -6.21 8.68
CA LEU A 109 9.62 -4.97 8.77
C LEU A 109 8.56 -4.87 7.68
N ILE A 110 8.77 -5.47 6.51
CA ILE A 110 7.84 -5.38 5.38
C ILE A 110 6.44 -5.93 5.77
N PRO A 111 6.29 -7.21 6.16
CA PRO A 111 4.98 -7.73 6.56
C PRO A 111 4.41 -7.03 7.79
N LEU A 112 5.25 -6.63 8.75
CA LEU A 112 4.81 -5.92 9.96
C LEU A 112 4.18 -4.56 9.61
N LEU A 113 4.85 -3.76 8.77
CA LEU A 113 4.38 -2.44 8.37
C LEU A 113 3.14 -2.52 7.48
N ILE A 114 3.12 -3.44 6.52
CA ILE A 114 1.95 -3.66 5.67
C ILE A 114 0.74 -4.03 6.54
N THR A 115 0.86 -5.04 7.40
CA THR A 115 -0.24 -5.52 8.22
C THR A 115 -0.74 -4.45 9.20
N SER A 116 0.18 -3.79 9.93
CA SER A 116 -0.17 -2.74 10.90
C SER A 116 -0.90 -1.58 10.22
N THR A 117 -0.43 -1.15 9.06
CA THR A 117 -1.01 -0.02 8.33
C THR A 117 -2.38 -0.37 7.76
N LEU A 118 -2.56 -1.58 7.21
CA LEU A 118 -3.87 -2.05 6.74
C LEU A 118 -4.90 -2.14 7.88
N LEU A 119 -4.47 -2.56 9.09
CA LEU A 119 -5.33 -2.56 10.27
C LEU A 119 -5.79 -1.14 10.64
N ILE A 120 -4.91 -0.15 10.59
CA ILE A 120 -5.25 1.26 10.83
C ILE A 120 -6.18 1.79 9.75
N ALA A 121 -5.87 1.55 8.46
CA ALA A 121 -6.72 1.95 7.34
C ALA A 121 -8.16 1.42 7.47
N ALA A 122 -8.30 0.14 7.84
CA ALA A 122 -9.61 -0.49 8.01
C ALA A 122 -10.44 0.08 9.17
N ARG A 123 -9.80 0.72 10.17
CA ARG A 123 -10.46 1.22 11.39
C ARG A 123 -10.64 2.74 11.41
N LYS A 124 -9.78 3.50 10.75
CA LYS A 124 -9.69 4.96 10.88
C LYS A 124 -10.04 5.72 9.61
N ASN A 125 -10.46 5.04 8.55
CA ASN A 125 -10.79 5.65 7.25
C ASN A 125 -9.66 6.54 6.71
N VAL A 126 -8.43 6.04 6.82
CA VAL A 126 -7.22 6.70 6.35
C VAL A 126 -6.83 6.13 4.99
N ASN A 127 -6.47 7.01 4.06
CA ASN A 127 -5.92 6.58 2.78
C ASN A 127 -4.51 6.03 2.99
N VAL A 128 -4.21 4.90 2.36
CA VAL A 128 -2.91 4.23 2.50
C VAL A 128 -2.31 3.95 1.14
N SER A 129 -1.02 4.20 1.00
CA SER A 129 -0.23 3.75 -0.14
C SER A 129 1.10 3.16 0.32
N PHE A 130 1.65 2.25 -0.48
CA PHE A 130 2.91 1.58 -0.21
C PHE A 130 3.88 1.86 -1.35
N ILE A 131 5.08 2.28 -1.00
CA ILE A 131 6.16 2.54 -1.94
C ILE A 131 7.22 1.47 -1.77
N PHE A 132 7.54 0.82 -2.87
CA PHE A 132 8.61 -0.15 -2.99
C PHE A 132 9.64 0.39 -3.97
N ALA A 133 10.92 0.31 -3.64
CA ALA A 133 11.99 0.57 -4.58
C ALA A 133 12.86 -0.66 -4.73
N ARG A 134 13.43 -0.83 -5.92
CA ARG A 134 14.47 -1.83 -6.15
C ARG A 134 15.74 -1.44 -5.40
N GLU A 135 16.54 -2.43 -5.01
CA GLU A 135 17.81 -2.22 -4.30
C GLU A 135 18.80 -1.36 -5.10
N ASP A 136 18.73 -1.41 -6.45
CA ASP A 136 19.53 -0.55 -7.33
C ASP A 136 19.02 0.90 -7.38
N GLY A 137 17.84 1.18 -6.81
CA GLY A 137 17.23 2.51 -6.76
C GLY A 137 16.79 3.07 -8.12
N LEU A 138 16.82 2.28 -9.20
CA LEU A 138 16.46 2.72 -10.55
C LEU A 138 14.95 2.86 -10.72
N TYR A 139 14.19 2.03 -10.03
CA TYR A 139 12.73 2.01 -10.15
C TYR A 139 12.08 1.97 -8.78
N SER A 140 11.00 2.73 -8.62
CA SER A 140 10.06 2.62 -7.52
C SER A 140 8.65 2.47 -8.08
N PHE A 141 7.78 1.79 -7.34
CA PHE A 141 6.37 1.67 -7.68
C PHE A 141 5.52 1.85 -6.42
N THR A 142 4.35 2.45 -6.62
CA THR A 142 3.38 2.68 -5.57
C THR A 142 2.22 1.69 -5.73
N LEU A 143 1.87 1.01 -4.65
CA LEU A 143 0.70 0.13 -4.59
C LEU A 143 -0.33 0.70 -3.62
N GLY A 144 -1.58 0.74 -4.05
CA GLY A 144 -2.70 0.98 -3.15
C GLY A 144 -3.03 -0.27 -2.31
N PRO A 145 -3.83 -0.12 -1.24
CA PRO A 145 -4.18 -1.22 -0.35
C PRO A 145 -5.00 -2.32 -1.06
N GLU A 146 -5.64 -2.02 -2.17
CA GLU A 146 -6.40 -2.97 -2.99
C GLU A 146 -5.52 -4.10 -3.53
N TYR A 147 -4.26 -3.84 -3.85
CA TYR A 147 -3.30 -4.84 -4.33
C TYR A 147 -2.85 -5.83 -3.25
N LEU A 148 -3.03 -5.46 -1.98
CA LEU A 148 -2.63 -6.27 -0.82
C LEU A 148 -3.80 -7.02 -0.18
N LYS A 149 -5.03 -6.78 -0.67
CA LYS A 149 -6.22 -7.51 -0.27
C LYS A 149 -6.44 -8.65 -1.25
N THR A 150 -6.69 -9.85 -0.74
CA THR A 150 -7.15 -10.96 -1.58
C THR A 150 -8.58 -10.67 -2.00
N PRO A 151 -8.87 -10.36 -3.27
CA PRO A 151 -10.23 -10.10 -3.71
C PRO A 151 -11.03 -11.41 -3.71
N SER A 152 -12.05 -11.48 -2.87
CA SER A 152 -13.01 -12.58 -2.95
C SER A 152 -13.96 -12.33 -4.12
N VAL A 153 -13.93 -13.20 -5.11
CA VAL A 153 -14.84 -13.18 -6.25
C VAL A 153 -15.74 -14.41 -6.24
N GLY A 154 -17.03 -14.19 -6.39
CA GLY A 154 -17.98 -15.30 -6.54
C GLY A 154 -17.89 -15.93 -7.94
N PRO A 155 -18.45 -17.15 -8.14
CA PRO A 155 -18.37 -17.84 -9.43
C PRO A 155 -18.88 -17.01 -10.62
N ARG A 156 -19.95 -16.25 -10.45
CA ARG A 156 -20.52 -15.39 -11.50
C ARG A 156 -19.66 -14.16 -11.79
N GLU A 157 -19.01 -13.60 -10.78
CA GLU A 157 -18.05 -12.51 -10.97
C GLU A 157 -16.79 -12.99 -11.70
N ALA A 158 -16.33 -14.20 -11.39
CA ALA A 158 -15.22 -14.85 -12.08
C ALA A 158 -15.50 -15.02 -13.57
N GLU A 159 -16.69 -15.54 -13.91
CA GLU A 159 -17.13 -15.65 -15.32
C GLU A 159 -17.27 -14.27 -16.01
N LEU A 160 -17.77 -13.26 -15.30
CA LEU A 160 -17.82 -11.90 -15.83
C LEU A 160 -16.39 -11.34 -16.09
N LEU A 161 -15.44 -11.61 -15.22
CA LEU A 161 -14.03 -11.22 -15.45
C LEU A 161 -13.45 -11.87 -16.71
N LYS A 162 -13.76 -13.15 -16.97
CA LYS A 162 -13.36 -13.85 -18.21
C LYS A 162 -13.99 -13.22 -19.45
N VAL A 163 -15.27 -12.79 -19.37
CA VAL A 163 -15.91 -12.06 -20.46
C VAL A 163 -15.22 -10.71 -20.69
N ILE A 164 -14.94 -9.96 -19.62
CA ILE A 164 -14.24 -8.67 -19.72
C ILE A 164 -12.85 -8.86 -20.35
N HIS A 165 -12.13 -9.90 -19.93
CA HIS A 165 -10.81 -10.21 -20.48
C HIS A 165 -10.87 -10.49 -21.99
N SER A 166 -11.84 -11.31 -22.45
CA SER A 166 -12.01 -11.63 -23.87
C SER A 166 -12.44 -10.43 -24.73
N MET A 167 -12.97 -9.38 -24.11
CA MET A 167 -13.46 -8.16 -24.75
C MET A 167 -12.73 -6.91 -24.24
N GLU A 168 -11.50 -7.05 -23.78
CA GLU A 168 -10.75 -5.94 -23.17
C GLU A 168 -10.68 -4.72 -24.09
N GLY A 169 -11.02 -3.56 -23.54
CA GLY A 169 -11.10 -2.30 -24.31
C GLY A 169 -12.42 -2.09 -25.05
N ALA A 170 -13.41 -2.95 -24.89
CA ALA A 170 -14.75 -2.72 -25.40
C ALA A 170 -15.56 -1.77 -24.50
N GLN A 171 -16.61 -1.16 -25.09
CA GLN A 171 -17.57 -0.38 -24.32
C GLN A 171 -18.37 -1.26 -23.38
N ARG A 172 -18.66 -0.75 -22.18
CA ARG A 172 -19.39 -1.46 -21.12
C ARG A 172 -20.70 -2.07 -21.62
N GLY A 173 -21.46 -1.36 -22.48
CA GLY A 173 -22.72 -1.86 -23.02
C GLY A 173 -22.56 -3.19 -23.76
N ARG A 174 -21.56 -3.29 -24.65
CA ARG A 174 -21.28 -4.52 -25.41
C ARG A 174 -20.86 -5.68 -24.51
N ILE A 175 -20.06 -5.39 -23.48
CA ILE A 175 -19.65 -6.41 -22.51
C ILE A 175 -20.86 -6.89 -21.68
N VAL A 176 -21.78 -5.97 -21.32
CA VAL A 176 -23.02 -6.32 -20.61
C VAL A 176 -23.89 -7.23 -21.45
N GLU A 177 -24.12 -6.92 -22.73
CA GLU A 177 -24.89 -7.77 -23.65
C GLU A 177 -24.29 -9.18 -23.75
N GLN A 178 -22.99 -9.27 -23.97
CA GLN A 178 -22.29 -10.56 -24.05
C GLN A 178 -22.35 -11.32 -22.73
N ALA A 179 -22.23 -10.63 -21.58
CA ALA A 179 -22.31 -11.24 -20.24
C ALA A 179 -23.72 -11.76 -19.95
N VAL A 180 -24.76 -11.01 -20.30
CA VAL A 180 -26.16 -11.47 -20.19
C VAL A 180 -26.37 -12.75 -21.01
N ALA A 181 -25.92 -12.76 -22.27
CA ALA A 181 -26.06 -13.91 -23.14
C ALA A 181 -25.30 -15.15 -22.61
N ARG A 182 -24.09 -14.95 -22.10
CA ARG A 182 -23.23 -16.06 -21.63
C ARG A 182 -23.59 -16.58 -20.25
N LEU A 183 -23.95 -15.69 -19.31
CA LEU A 183 -24.23 -16.04 -17.92
C LEU A 183 -25.70 -16.38 -17.65
N GLY A 184 -26.59 -16.05 -18.57
CA GLY A 184 -28.05 -16.29 -18.39
C GLY A 184 -28.66 -15.49 -17.24
N VAL A 185 -28.12 -14.28 -16.94
CA VAL A 185 -28.57 -13.45 -15.83
C VAL A 185 -29.16 -12.14 -16.32
N ALA A 186 -30.01 -11.51 -15.48
CA ALA A 186 -30.60 -10.21 -15.81
C ALA A 186 -29.48 -9.12 -15.94
N GLN A 187 -29.69 -8.18 -16.85
CA GLN A 187 -28.80 -7.05 -17.11
C GLN A 187 -28.47 -6.26 -15.83
N SER A 188 -29.45 -6.06 -14.95
CA SER A 188 -29.27 -5.38 -13.67
C SER A 188 -28.27 -6.11 -12.75
N MET A 189 -28.23 -7.44 -12.81
CA MET A 189 -27.28 -8.25 -12.05
C MET A 189 -25.86 -8.06 -12.60
N VAL A 190 -25.70 -8.00 -13.93
CA VAL A 190 -24.40 -7.72 -14.57
C VAL A 190 -23.86 -6.36 -14.12
N TYR A 191 -24.70 -5.32 -14.10
CA TYR A 191 -24.27 -4.00 -13.60
C TYR A 191 -23.85 -4.03 -12.11
N ARG A 192 -24.56 -4.79 -11.26
CA ARG A 192 -24.16 -4.96 -9.85
C ARG A 192 -22.78 -5.64 -9.74
N MET A 193 -22.55 -6.67 -10.54
CA MET A 193 -21.24 -7.35 -10.59
C MET A 193 -20.14 -6.40 -11.09
N PHE A 194 -20.40 -5.58 -12.12
CA PHE A 194 -19.45 -4.53 -12.55
C PHE A 194 -19.09 -3.60 -11.40
N TYR A 195 -20.08 -3.06 -10.70
CA TYR A 195 -19.83 -2.19 -9.55
C TYR A 195 -19.02 -2.89 -8.46
N SER A 196 -19.33 -4.15 -8.17
CA SER A 196 -18.60 -4.97 -7.20
C SER A 196 -17.14 -5.17 -7.63
N LEU A 197 -16.88 -5.55 -8.89
CA LEU A 197 -15.54 -5.75 -9.42
C LEU A 197 -14.72 -4.45 -9.44
N GLN A 198 -15.36 -3.33 -9.77
CA GLN A 198 -14.72 -2.01 -9.72
C GLN A 198 -14.36 -1.63 -8.29
N LYS A 199 -15.27 -1.83 -7.32
CA LYS A 199 -15.02 -1.60 -5.89
C LYS A 199 -13.91 -2.50 -5.34
N LYS A 200 -13.75 -3.70 -5.88
CA LYS A 200 -12.66 -4.64 -5.56
C LYS A 200 -11.32 -4.28 -6.26
N GLY A 201 -11.29 -3.23 -7.08
CA GLY A 201 -10.09 -2.82 -7.81
C GLY A 201 -9.68 -3.80 -8.92
N LEU A 202 -10.61 -4.62 -9.44
CA LEU A 202 -10.33 -5.62 -10.46
C LEU A 202 -10.55 -5.10 -11.89
N ILE A 203 -11.39 -4.09 -12.04
CA ILE A 203 -11.66 -3.43 -13.32
C ILE A 203 -11.66 -1.92 -13.17
N GLU A 204 -11.37 -1.24 -14.26
CA GLU A 204 -11.50 0.20 -14.42
C GLU A 204 -12.50 0.51 -15.54
N VAL A 205 -13.32 1.54 -15.32
CA VAL A 205 -14.24 2.06 -16.33
C VAL A 205 -13.83 3.50 -16.62
N THR A 206 -13.46 3.76 -17.87
CA THR A 206 -13.06 5.11 -18.32
C THR A 206 -14.27 6.02 -18.47
N GLU A 207 -14.06 7.34 -18.56
CA GLU A 207 -15.12 8.34 -18.81
C GLU A 207 -15.97 8.03 -20.08
N LYS A 208 -15.37 7.42 -21.08
CA LYS A 208 -16.05 6.98 -22.32
C LYS A 208 -16.69 5.59 -22.21
N ALA A 209 -16.85 5.09 -20.98
CA ALA A 209 -17.44 3.79 -20.64
C ALA A 209 -16.70 2.57 -21.25
N TYR A 210 -15.42 2.68 -21.59
CA TYR A 210 -14.58 1.52 -21.90
C TYR A 210 -14.18 0.82 -20.62
N VAL A 211 -14.15 -0.52 -20.65
CA VAL A 211 -13.77 -1.34 -19.52
C VAL A 211 -12.41 -1.99 -19.74
N ARG A 212 -11.56 -1.94 -18.72
CA ARG A 212 -10.25 -2.59 -18.73
C ARG A 212 -10.05 -3.37 -17.43
N LEU A 213 -9.29 -4.44 -17.51
CA LEU A 213 -8.80 -5.11 -16.31
C LEU A 213 -7.67 -4.27 -15.69
N THR A 214 -7.69 -4.15 -14.35
CA THR A 214 -6.50 -3.68 -13.64
C THR A 214 -5.41 -4.76 -13.68
N PRO A 215 -4.14 -4.44 -13.34
CA PRO A 215 -3.10 -5.46 -13.20
C PRO A 215 -3.53 -6.60 -12.26
N LEU A 216 -4.21 -6.28 -11.16
CA LEU A 216 -4.75 -7.26 -10.22
C LEU A 216 -5.86 -8.12 -10.85
N GLY A 217 -6.79 -7.48 -11.57
CA GLY A 217 -7.85 -8.18 -12.28
C GLY A 217 -7.31 -9.12 -13.35
N ARG A 218 -6.29 -8.70 -14.09
CA ARG A 218 -5.63 -9.53 -15.11
C ARG A 218 -4.94 -10.73 -14.47
N ALA A 219 -4.14 -10.51 -13.42
CA ALA A 219 -3.49 -11.60 -12.68
C ALA A 219 -4.51 -12.60 -12.13
N LEU A 220 -5.66 -12.11 -11.63
CA LEU A 220 -6.72 -12.98 -11.11
C LEU A 220 -7.35 -13.83 -12.22
N VAL A 221 -7.62 -13.27 -13.41
CA VAL A 221 -8.20 -14.04 -14.53
C VAL A 221 -7.31 -15.18 -14.97
N GLU A 222 -5.99 -15.02 -14.94
CA GLU A 222 -5.03 -16.07 -15.32
C GLU A 222 -5.04 -17.29 -14.38
N ILE A 223 -5.56 -17.15 -13.17
CA ILE A 223 -5.65 -18.23 -12.17
C ILE A 223 -7.07 -18.78 -11.97
N LEU A 224 -8.08 -18.20 -12.64
CA LEU A 224 -9.47 -18.65 -12.62
C LEU A 224 -9.77 -19.63 -13.75
#